data_8ecc2f9ea2d0cd2be978694d18876c13
#
_entry.id   8ecc2f9ea2d0cd2be978694d18876c13
#
_cell.length_a   1.000
_cell.length_b   1.000
_cell.length_c   1.000
_cell.angle_alpha   90.00
_cell.angle_beta   90.00
_cell.angle_gamma   90.00
#
_symmetry.space_group_name_H-M   'P 1'
#
loop_
_entity.id
_entity.type
_entity.pdbx_description
1 polymer ?
#
loop_
_entity_poly.entity_id
_entity_poly.type
_entity_poly.pdbx_seq_one_letter_code
_entity_poly.pdbx_strand_id
1 'polypeptide(L)'
;RRVLFRSTVLKCPFCGKDNTKVIDSRPTDDSAIRRRRQCDACGKRFTTYEKVESMPLIVIKKDNNREPYDREKLTAGIVRSCHKRPVSLTRINAMVDEIETQIYNMGEKEIPAKVIGEIVMEKLKDLDEVAYVRFASVYREFKDVNTFMAEIQKILK
;
A
#
# COMPACT_ATOMS: atom_id res chain seq x y z
N ARG A 1 5.66 -36.93 9.73
CA ARG A 1 5.61 -36.24 11.02
C ARG A 1 4.55 -35.12 10.92
N ARG A 2 3.36 -35.36 11.47
CA ARG A 2 2.34 -34.32 11.64
C ARG A 2 2.91 -33.29 12.65
N VAL A 3 3.24 -32.12 12.19
CA VAL A 3 3.51 -31.00 13.07
C VAL A 3 2.17 -30.62 13.70
N LEU A 4 1.99 -31.00 14.95
CA LEU A 4 0.88 -30.53 15.77
C LEU A 4 1.12 -29.06 16.04
N PHE A 5 0.51 -28.18 15.23
CA PHE A 5 0.34 -26.80 15.60
C PHE A 5 -0.42 -26.77 16.92
N ARG A 6 0.26 -26.44 18.02
CA ARG A 6 -0.41 -25.98 19.24
C ARG A 6 -1.22 -24.75 18.82
N SER A 7 -2.53 -24.92 18.64
CA SER A 7 -3.44 -23.81 18.49
C SER A 7 -3.31 -22.95 19.76
N THR A 8 -2.70 -21.79 19.61
CA THR A 8 -2.69 -20.76 20.66
C THR A 8 -4.13 -20.33 20.85
N VAL A 9 -4.81 -20.92 21.84
CA VAL A 9 -6.20 -20.62 22.15
C VAL A 9 -6.25 -19.24 22.80
N LEU A 10 -7.15 -18.38 22.34
CA LEU A 10 -7.34 -17.05 22.87
C LEU A 10 -7.83 -17.12 24.33
N LYS A 11 -7.08 -16.51 25.25
CA LYS A 11 -7.45 -16.48 26.67
C LYS A 11 -8.59 -15.49 26.92
N CYS A 12 -9.48 -15.89 27.83
CA CYS A 12 -10.56 -15.02 28.28
C CYS A 12 -9.99 -13.78 29.00
N PRO A 13 -10.37 -12.54 28.61
CA PRO A 13 -9.86 -11.33 29.25
C PRO A 13 -10.32 -11.14 30.69
N PHE A 14 -11.34 -11.89 31.15
CA PHE A 14 -11.90 -11.76 32.50
C PHE A 14 -11.33 -12.77 33.50
N CYS A 15 -11.02 -13.98 33.06
CA CYS A 15 -10.56 -15.03 33.99
C CYS A 15 -9.25 -15.70 33.58
N GLY A 16 -8.65 -15.29 32.44
CA GLY A 16 -7.38 -15.82 31.95
C GLY A 16 -7.38 -17.25 31.42
N LYS A 17 -8.52 -17.98 31.52
CA LYS A 17 -8.64 -19.36 31.03
C LYS A 17 -8.80 -19.36 29.51
N ASP A 18 -8.34 -20.43 28.88
CA ASP A 18 -8.29 -20.61 27.42
C ASP A 18 -9.53 -21.29 26.81
N ASN A 19 -10.52 -21.69 27.64
CA ASN A 19 -11.76 -22.30 27.20
C ASN A 19 -12.75 -21.24 26.69
N THR A 20 -12.58 -20.81 25.44
CA THR A 20 -13.49 -19.85 24.80
C THR A 20 -14.05 -20.42 23.51
N LYS A 21 -15.35 -20.22 23.26
CA LYS A 21 -16.01 -20.61 22.02
C LYS A 21 -16.59 -19.40 21.29
N VAL A 22 -16.63 -19.46 19.96
CA VAL A 22 -17.29 -18.47 19.10
C VAL A 22 -18.78 -18.76 19.07
N ILE A 23 -19.61 -17.78 19.41
CA ILE A 23 -21.07 -17.90 19.40
C ILE A 23 -21.72 -17.15 18.22
N ASP A 24 -21.03 -16.16 17.64
CA ASP A 24 -21.50 -15.40 16.47
C ASP A 24 -20.29 -14.87 15.69
N SER A 25 -20.41 -14.80 14.35
CA SER A 25 -19.40 -14.25 13.45
C SER A 25 -20.08 -13.41 12.38
N ARG A 26 -19.62 -12.17 12.20
CA ARG A 26 -20.14 -11.25 11.18
C ARG A 26 -19.00 -10.52 10.47
N PRO A 27 -19.09 -10.34 9.15
CA PRO A 27 -18.17 -9.45 8.45
C PRO A 27 -18.39 -8.00 8.93
N THR A 28 -17.33 -7.20 8.87
CA THR A 28 -17.38 -5.74 9.08
C THR A 28 -16.99 -5.04 7.79
N ASP A 29 -17.36 -3.75 7.66
CA ASP A 29 -17.09 -2.94 6.46
C ASP A 29 -15.58 -2.78 6.17
N ASP A 30 -14.73 -2.98 7.20
CA ASP A 30 -13.26 -2.87 7.12
C ASP A 30 -12.55 -4.17 6.70
N SER A 31 -13.20 -5.07 5.95
CA SER A 31 -12.64 -6.39 5.58
C SER A 31 -12.15 -7.20 6.78
N ALA A 32 -12.75 -7.01 7.95
CA ALA A 32 -12.49 -7.74 9.17
C ALA A 32 -13.65 -8.65 9.53
N ILE A 33 -13.39 -9.67 10.35
CA ILE A 33 -14.42 -10.54 10.90
C ILE A 33 -14.59 -10.21 12.39
N ARG A 34 -15.77 -9.74 12.77
CA ARG A 34 -16.15 -9.57 14.16
C ARG A 34 -16.66 -10.90 14.71
N ARG A 35 -16.02 -11.40 15.78
CA ARG A 35 -16.44 -12.63 16.44
C ARG A 35 -16.88 -12.36 17.87
N ARG A 36 -18.10 -12.79 18.20
CA ARG A 36 -18.59 -12.79 19.57
C ARG A 36 -18.23 -14.10 20.22
N ARG A 37 -17.51 -14.05 21.33
CA ARG A 37 -17.02 -15.23 22.06
C ARG A 37 -17.66 -15.32 23.43
N GLN A 38 -17.76 -16.55 23.95
CA GLN A 38 -18.16 -16.83 25.32
C GLN A 38 -17.11 -17.73 25.98
N CYS A 39 -16.75 -17.40 27.21
CA CYS A 39 -15.90 -18.23 28.03
C CYS A 39 -16.74 -19.33 28.72
N ASP A 40 -16.37 -20.58 28.55
CA ASP A 40 -17.06 -21.70 29.19
C ASP A 40 -16.78 -21.79 30.70
N ALA A 41 -15.63 -21.21 31.15
CA ALA A 41 -15.25 -21.22 32.56
C ALA A 41 -15.95 -20.17 33.41
N CYS A 42 -16.11 -18.91 32.94
CA CYS A 42 -16.73 -17.82 33.68
C CYS A 42 -18.05 -17.33 33.09
N GLY A 43 -18.51 -17.88 31.96
CA GLY A 43 -19.75 -17.52 31.28
C GLY A 43 -19.77 -16.15 30.62
N LYS A 44 -18.77 -15.30 30.85
CA LYS A 44 -18.72 -13.95 30.31
C LYS A 44 -18.50 -13.95 28.79
N ARG A 45 -19.10 -12.95 28.14
CA ARG A 45 -19.01 -12.73 26.68
C ARG A 45 -18.08 -11.56 26.36
N PHE A 46 -17.30 -11.70 25.28
CA PHE A 46 -16.42 -10.66 24.75
C PHE A 46 -16.38 -10.72 23.24
N THR A 47 -15.90 -9.65 22.63
CA THR A 47 -15.80 -9.53 21.17
C THR A 47 -14.34 -9.50 20.78
N THR A 48 -14.01 -10.19 19.68
CA THR A 48 -12.70 -10.13 19.02
C THR A 48 -12.88 -9.77 17.57
N TYR A 49 -11.83 -9.18 16.98
CA TYR A 49 -11.77 -8.88 15.56
C TYR A 49 -10.60 -9.62 14.95
N GLU A 50 -10.87 -10.35 13.87
CA GLU A 50 -9.82 -10.87 12.99
C GLU A 50 -9.63 -9.87 11.87
N LYS A 51 -8.43 -9.33 11.76
CA LYS A 51 -8.01 -8.46 10.66
C LYS A 51 -6.78 -9.08 9.99
N VAL A 52 -6.68 -8.94 8.69
CA VAL A 52 -5.42 -9.21 8.01
C VAL A 52 -4.42 -8.15 8.47
N GLU A 53 -3.33 -8.59 9.07
CA GLU A 53 -2.26 -7.68 9.45
C GLU A 53 -1.56 -7.18 8.19
N SER A 54 -1.85 -5.96 7.78
CA SER A 54 -1.09 -5.27 6.75
C SER A 54 0.15 -4.68 7.40
N MET A 55 1.32 -5.26 7.12
CA MET A 55 2.57 -4.62 7.51
C MET A 55 2.68 -3.29 6.74
N PRO A 56 2.95 -2.17 7.42
CA PRO A 56 3.14 -0.91 6.73
C PRO A 56 4.36 -1.02 5.81
N LEU A 57 4.16 -0.72 4.53
CA LEU A 57 5.23 -0.63 3.57
C LEU A 57 6.11 0.58 3.92
N ILE A 58 7.41 0.38 3.99
CA ILE A 58 8.38 1.44 4.27
C ILE A 58 9.05 1.89 2.97
N VAL A 59 9.14 3.19 2.78
CA VAL A 59 9.83 3.80 1.65
C VAL A 59 11.19 4.31 2.10
N ILE A 60 12.25 3.86 1.43
CA ILE A 60 13.61 4.33 1.65
C ILE A 60 13.88 5.52 0.72
N LYS A 61 14.12 6.69 1.29
CA LYS A 61 14.45 7.92 0.56
C LYS A 61 15.90 7.92 0.08
N LYS A 62 16.24 8.91 -0.79
CA LYS A 62 17.63 9.09 -1.32
C LYS A 62 18.68 9.30 -0.21
N ASP A 63 18.30 9.93 0.88
CA ASP A 63 19.10 10.20 2.07
C ASP A 63 19.13 9.02 3.08
N ASN A 64 18.63 7.85 2.66
CA ASN A 64 18.44 6.64 3.47
C ASN A 64 17.44 6.79 4.63
N ASN A 65 16.70 7.88 4.72
CA ASN A 65 15.59 8.00 5.65
C ASN A 65 14.47 7.01 5.29
N ARG A 66 13.83 6.46 6.31
CA ARG A 66 12.71 5.53 6.19
C ARG A 66 11.43 6.21 6.61
N GLU A 67 10.44 6.20 5.76
CA GLU A 67 9.10 6.70 6.08
C GLU A 67 8.02 5.69 5.66
N PRO A 68 6.89 5.64 6.34
CA PRO A 68 5.76 4.84 5.88
C PRO A 68 5.33 5.28 4.48
N TYR A 69 4.93 4.31 3.64
CA TYR A 69 4.32 4.62 2.35
C TYR A 69 3.06 5.46 2.57
N ASP A 70 2.91 6.49 1.78
CA ASP A 70 1.81 7.44 1.84
C ASP A 70 1.19 7.59 0.44
N ARG A 71 -0.01 7.01 0.29
CA ARG A 71 -0.80 7.07 -0.94
C ARG A 71 -1.13 8.51 -1.34
N GLU A 72 -1.44 9.38 -0.37
CA GLU A 72 -1.83 10.76 -0.65
C GLU A 72 -0.67 11.55 -1.24
N LYS A 73 0.55 11.35 -0.72
CA LYS A 73 1.78 11.94 -1.29
C LYS A 73 2.01 11.50 -2.73
N LEU A 74 1.86 10.20 -3.01
CA LEU A 74 2.00 9.66 -4.37
C LEU A 74 0.96 10.29 -5.30
N THR A 75 -0.31 10.26 -4.91
CA THR A 75 -1.43 10.80 -5.69
C THR A 75 -1.23 12.30 -5.95
N ALA A 76 -0.86 13.08 -4.94
CA ALA A 76 -0.63 14.51 -5.08
C ALA A 76 0.51 14.82 -6.07
N GLY A 77 1.58 14.03 -6.08
CA GLY A 77 2.67 14.16 -7.05
C GLY A 77 2.20 13.94 -8.49
N ILE A 78 1.39 12.91 -8.72
CA ILE A 78 0.83 12.58 -10.03
C ILE A 78 -0.17 13.66 -10.48
N VAL A 79 -1.10 14.07 -9.61
CA VAL A 79 -2.08 15.15 -9.90
C VAL A 79 -1.38 16.44 -10.30
N ARG A 80 -0.30 16.81 -9.60
CA ARG A 80 0.49 18.00 -9.94
C ARG A 80 1.09 17.92 -11.34
N SER A 81 1.57 16.75 -11.74
CA SER A 81 2.13 16.52 -13.07
C SER A 81 1.05 16.58 -14.16
N CYS A 82 -0.16 16.11 -13.86
CA CYS A 82 -1.31 16.14 -14.77
C CYS A 82 -2.06 17.49 -14.77
N HIS A 83 -1.58 18.53 -14.07
CA HIS A 83 -2.28 19.80 -13.99
C HIS A 83 -2.50 20.41 -15.39
N LYS A 84 -3.75 20.85 -15.69
CA LYS A 84 -4.19 21.34 -17.01
C LYS A 84 -4.02 20.32 -18.15
N ARG A 85 -3.96 19.03 -17.86
CA ARG A 85 -4.03 17.98 -18.87
C ARG A 85 -5.43 17.33 -18.87
N PRO A 86 -5.89 16.76 -20.01
CA PRO A 86 -7.20 16.12 -20.12
C PRO A 86 -7.20 14.72 -19.47
N VAL A 87 -6.67 14.63 -18.25
CA VAL A 87 -6.60 13.40 -17.46
C VAL A 87 -7.57 13.53 -16.29
N SER A 88 -8.58 12.66 -16.22
CA SER A 88 -9.55 12.66 -15.13
C SER A 88 -8.95 12.13 -13.82
N LEU A 89 -9.46 12.62 -12.69
CA LEU A 89 -9.06 12.13 -11.37
C LEU A 89 -9.34 10.63 -11.21
N THR A 90 -10.40 10.13 -11.85
CA THR A 90 -10.71 8.69 -11.87
C THR A 90 -9.60 7.86 -12.51
N ARG A 91 -9.03 8.32 -13.64
CA ARG A 91 -7.90 7.65 -14.29
C ARG A 91 -6.64 7.70 -13.45
N ILE A 92 -6.38 8.84 -12.77
CA ILE A 92 -5.25 8.97 -11.84
C ILE A 92 -5.39 7.98 -10.69
N ASN A 93 -6.57 7.89 -10.06
CA ASN A 93 -6.80 6.95 -8.97
C ASN A 93 -6.64 5.49 -9.41
N ALA A 94 -7.18 5.12 -10.58
CA ALA A 94 -7.00 3.78 -11.14
C ALA A 94 -5.50 3.45 -11.36
N MET A 95 -4.74 4.40 -11.90
CA MET A 95 -3.29 4.24 -12.06
C MET A 95 -2.57 4.08 -10.70
N VAL A 96 -2.97 4.83 -9.68
CA VAL A 96 -2.41 4.69 -8.32
C VAL A 96 -2.72 3.31 -7.74
N ASP A 97 -3.95 2.79 -7.92
CA ASP A 97 -4.33 1.44 -7.49
C ASP A 97 -3.48 0.36 -8.17
N GLU A 98 -3.19 0.52 -9.47
CA GLU A 98 -2.30 -0.39 -10.20
C GLU A 98 -0.86 -0.33 -9.67
N ILE A 99 -0.35 0.88 -9.40
CA ILE A 99 0.98 1.09 -8.83
C ILE A 99 1.08 0.41 -7.46
N GLU A 100 0.09 0.63 -6.59
CA GLU A 100 0.04 -0.02 -5.27
C GLU A 100 0.00 -1.54 -5.38
N THR A 101 -0.83 -2.06 -6.28
CA THR A 101 -0.90 -3.50 -6.55
C THR A 101 0.46 -4.06 -6.96
N GLN A 102 1.18 -3.35 -7.86
CA GLN A 102 2.51 -3.76 -8.30
C GLN A 102 3.51 -3.72 -7.16
N ILE A 103 3.50 -2.66 -6.34
CA ILE A 103 4.39 -2.51 -5.18
C ILE A 103 4.16 -3.62 -4.15
N TYR A 104 2.90 -3.88 -3.78
CA TYR A 104 2.58 -4.91 -2.79
C TYR A 104 2.87 -6.33 -3.29
N ASN A 105 2.71 -6.57 -4.60
CA ASN A 105 3.03 -7.87 -5.21
C ASN A 105 4.56 -8.16 -5.24
N MET A 106 5.41 -7.17 -5.04
CA MET A 106 6.85 -7.41 -4.86
C MET A 106 7.17 -8.16 -3.58
N GLY A 107 6.26 -8.15 -2.59
CA GLY A 107 6.41 -8.86 -1.32
C GLY A 107 7.47 -8.28 -0.38
N GLU A 108 8.04 -7.12 -0.74
CA GLU A 108 9.07 -6.46 0.05
C GLU A 108 8.45 -5.59 1.16
N LYS A 109 9.11 -5.55 2.32
CA LYS A 109 8.71 -4.70 3.44
C LYS A 109 9.24 -3.27 3.31
N GLU A 110 10.35 -3.10 2.63
CA GLU A 110 11.01 -1.83 2.38
C GLU A 110 11.27 -1.68 0.88
N ILE A 111 10.88 -0.55 0.29
CA ILE A 111 11.08 -0.28 -1.14
C ILE A 111 11.77 1.07 -1.30
N PRO A 112 12.83 1.15 -2.12
CA PRO A 112 13.45 2.42 -2.46
C PRO A 112 12.46 3.35 -3.19
N ALA A 113 12.42 4.63 -2.82
CA ALA A 113 11.60 5.65 -3.48
C ALA A 113 11.87 5.69 -5.00
N LYS A 114 13.11 5.36 -5.41
CA LYS A 114 13.50 5.26 -6.81
C LYS A 114 12.67 4.21 -7.57
N VAL A 115 12.42 3.05 -6.98
CA VAL A 115 11.62 1.98 -7.61
C VAL A 115 10.19 2.45 -7.85
N ILE A 116 9.58 3.08 -6.84
CA ILE A 116 8.23 3.66 -6.95
C ILE A 116 8.18 4.71 -8.06
N GLY A 117 9.18 5.59 -8.11
CA GLY A 117 9.24 6.64 -9.12
C GLY A 117 9.38 6.08 -10.55
N GLU A 118 10.16 5.02 -10.76
CA GLU A 118 10.28 4.38 -12.08
C GLU A 118 8.94 3.75 -12.51
N ILE A 119 8.22 3.10 -11.59
CA ILE A 119 6.87 2.55 -11.87
C ILE A 119 5.90 3.68 -12.26
N VAL A 120 5.90 4.80 -11.51
CA VAL A 120 5.07 5.96 -11.83
C VAL A 120 5.39 6.50 -13.22
N MET A 121 6.67 6.62 -13.55
CA MET A 121 7.12 7.13 -14.85
C MET A 121 6.67 6.22 -16.00
N GLU A 122 6.78 4.91 -15.85
CA GLU A 122 6.30 3.94 -16.83
C GLU A 122 4.80 4.11 -17.10
N LYS A 123 4.01 4.21 -16.03
CA LYS A 123 2.55 4.42 -16.15
C LYS A 123 2.18 5.79 -16.72
N LEU A 124 2.90 6.85 -16.36
CA LEU A 124 2.66 8.19 -16.90
C LEU A 124 2.97 8.28 -18.38
N LYS A 125 3.97 7.54 -18.88
CA LYS A 125 4.30 7.50 -20.30
C LYS A 125 3.10 7.08 -21.15
N ASP A 126 2.34 6.08 -20.68
CA ASP A 126 1.15 5.58 -21.37
C ASP A 126 -0.08 6.46 -21.14
N LEU A 127 -0.10 7.23 -20.05
CA LEU A 127 -1.24 8.05 -19.65
C LEU A 127 -1.24 9.41 -20.36
N ASP A 128 -0.12 10.14 -20.29
CA ASP A 128 0.06 11.48 -20.86
C ASP A 128 1.54 11.87 -20.92
N GLU A 129 2.07 12.05 -22.11
CA GLU A 129 3.49 12.36 -22.36
C GLU A 129 3.96 13.66 -21.67
N VAL A 130 3.09 14.68 -21.62
CA VAL A 130 3.44 15.96 -20.97
C VAL A 130 3.49 15.79 -19.45
N ALA A 131 2.56 15.02 -18.88
CA ALA A 131 2.60 14.69 -17.44
C ALA A 131 3.85 13.88 -17.10
N TYR A 132 4.24 12.93 -17.96
CA TYR A 132 5.51 12.22 -17.83
C TYR A 132 6.71 13.16 -17.77
N VAL A 133 6.85 14.08 -18.75
CA VAL A 133 7.98 15.03 -18.79
C VAL A 133 8.03 15.91 -17.54
N ARG A 134 6.88 16.37 -17.06
CA ARG A 134 6.79 17.17 -15.83
C ARG A 134 7.19 16.38 -14.59
N PHE A 135 6.73 15.14 -14.47
CA PHE A 135 7.10 14.28 -13.36
C PHE A 135 8.59 13.96 -13.42
N ALA A 136 9.12 13.60 -14.60
CA ALA A 136 10.52 13.31 -14.82
C ALA A 136 11.43 14.50 -14.46
N SER A 137 11.01 15.73 -14.78
CA SER A 137 11.79 16.95 -14.49
C SER A 137 12.06 17.17 -12.99
N VAL A 138 11.13 16.75 -12.15
CA VAL A 138 11.27 16.85 -10.68
C VAL A 138 11.94 15.59 -10.11
N TYR A 139 11.54 14.41 -10.62
CA TYR A 139 11.95 13.14 -10.06
C TYR A 139 13.41 12.78 -10.38
N ARG A 140 13.87 13.00 -11.64
CA ARG A 140 15.22 12.62 -12.12
C ARG A 140 16.31 13.64 -11.81
N GLU A 141 15.97 14.86 -11.38
CA GLU A 141 16.94 15.92 -11.04
C GLU A 141 18.01 16.05 -12.14
N PHE A 142 17.60 16.39 -13.36
CA PHE A 142 18.51 16.54 -14.50
C PHE A 142 19.61 17.57 -14.22
N LYS A 143 20.86 17.19 -14.49
CA LYS A 143 22.03 18.05 -14.26
C LYS A 143 22.17 19.12 -15.32
N ASP A 144 21.70 18.86 -16.54
CA ASP A 144 21.80 19.74 -17.69
C ASP A 144 20.66 19.49 -18.72
N VAL A 145 20.54 20.41 -19.67
CA VAL A 145 19.52 20.38 -20.71
C VAL A 145 19.70 19.16 -21.65
N ASN A 146 20.92 18.69 -21.87
CA ASN A 146 21.19 17.59 -22.79
C ASN A 146 20.66 16.26 -22.23
N THR A 147 20.87 16.01 -20.94
CA THR A 147 20.31 14.84 -20.25
C THR A 147 18.77 14.87 -20.22
N PHE A 148 18.17 16.07 -20.08
CA PHE A 148 16.72 16.25 -20.18
C PHE A 148 16.22 15.96 -21.61
N MET A 149 16.89 16.49 -22.65
CA MET A 149 16.53 16.25 -24.05
C MET A 149 16.64 14.76 -24.42
N ALA A 150 17.65 14.05 -23.91
CA ALA A 150 17.80 12.61 -24.12
C ALA A 150 16.63 11.83 -23.52
N GLU A 151 16.06 12.28 -22.40
CA GLU A 151 14.88 11.66 -21.81
C GLU A 151 13.62 11.89 -22.66
N ILE A 152 13.43 13.11 -23.18
CA ILE A 152 12.32 13.44 -24.08
C ILE A 152 12.39 12.58 -25.36
N GLN A 153 13.57 12.39 -25.94
CA GLN A 153 13.74 11.56 -27.13
C GLN A 153 13.31 10.09 -26.94
N LYS A 154 13.30 9.57 -25.73
CA LYS A 154 12.80 8.21 -25.44
C LYS A 154 11.28 8.09 -25.58
N ILE A 155 10.55 9.20 -25.48
CA ILE A 155 9.10 9.24 -25.60
C ILE A 155 8.66 9.41 -27.04
N LEU A 156 9.47 10.13 -27.84
CA LEU A 156 9.18 10.44 -29.23
C LEU A 156 9.44 9.27 -30.21
N LYS A 157 9.88 8.11 -29.71
CA LYS A 157 10.06 6.87 -30.47
C LYS A 157 8.92 5.90 -30.21
#